data_86a2db62214ec8a7ce1cd6635262c8de
#
_entry.id   86a2db62214ec8a7ce1cd6635262c8de
#
_cell.length_a   1.000
_cell.length_b   1.000
_cell.length_c   1.000
_cell.angle_alpha   90.00
_cell.angle_beta   90.00
_cell.angle_gamma   90.00
#
_symmetry.space_group_name_H-M   'P 1'
#
loop_
_entity.id
_entity.type
_entity.pdbx_description
1 polymer ?
#
loop_
_entity_poly.entity_id
_entity_poly.type
_entity_poly.pdbx_seq_one_letter_code
_entity_poly.pdbx_strand_id
1 'polypeptide(L)'
;MSPKGPLAFFWPKFSRNNQFSDKTQETVMPHWYEDNSHSIGKTPLVRLNRITDGVSATILAKIEGRNPSYSVKCRIGAAMIGDAESRGLLGQGKELVEPTSGNTGIALAFVAAARGIPLTLTMPETMSLERRKLLIAYGAKLVLTEGAKGMSGAIAKAEEIAASDPDRYVLLQQFKNPANPAIHEQTTGPEIWNDTDGAIDIFVSGIGTGGTISGVSRYIKQTQGKPIISVGVEPAASPVLSQYRAGEPLKPGPHKIQGIGAGFIPAVLDLSLVDEIEQVNNEEAIDYARRLAREEGILSGISSGAAVAVAVRLAKRPEHVGKSIVVILPDSGERYLSSPLFQGIFDASGKAA
;
A
#
# COMPACT_ATOMS: atom_id res chain seq x y z
N MET A 1 -33.51 -20.40 5.10
CA MET A 1 -32.34 -19.70 5.69
C MET A 1 -31.78 -18.77 4.65
N SER A 2 -32.03 -17.48 4.80
CA SER A 2 -31.67 -16.45 3.82
C SER A 2 -30.23 -16.02 4.03
N PRO A 3 -29.40 -15.76 2.99
CA PRO A 3 -28.03 -15.31 3.16
C PRO A 3 -28.01 -13.86 3.65
N LYS A 4 -27.28 -13.62 4.73
CA LYS A 4 -27.03 -12.28 5.26
C LYS A 4 -26.22 -11.47 4.24
N GLY A 5 -26.75 -10.31 3.85
CA GLY A 5 -26.09 -9.37 2.95
C GLY A 5 -24.80 -8.77 3.54
N PRO A 6 -24.00 -8.06 2.72
CA PRO A 6 -22.70 -7.57 3.12
C PRO A 6 -22.81 -6.55 4.26
N LEU A 7 -21.95 -6.74 5.28
CA LEU A 7 -21.79 -5.83 6.40
C LEU A 7 -21.36 -4.44 5.92
N ALA A 8 -22.23 -3.46 6.08
CA ALA A 8 -21.93 -2.07 5.81
C ALA A 8 -21.05 -1.52 6.93
N PHE A 9 -19.79 -1.28 6.65
CA PHE A 9 -18.91 -0.48 7.49
C PHE A 9 -19.44 0.96 7.51
N PHE A 10 -19.79 1.47 8.68
CA PHE A 10 -20.18 2.86 8.87
C PHE A 10 -18.95 3.76 8.84
N TRP A 11 -18.57 4.18 7.65
CA TRP A 11 -17.80 5.40 7.45
C TRP A 11 -18.80 6.53 7.22
N PRO A 12 -18.66 7.73 7.80
CA PRO A 12 -19.62 8.79 7.59
C PRO A 12 -19.68 9.15 6.10
N LYS A 13 -20.88 8.99 5.51
CA LYS A 13 -21.15 9.35 4.12
C LYS A 13 -21.13 10.88 4.00
N PHE A 14 -20.12 11.42 3.31
CA PHE A 14 -20.16 12.77 2.84
C PHE A 14 -20.97 12.82 1.53
N SER A 15 -22.25 13.22 1.60
CA SER A 15 -23.02 13.55 0.40
C SER A 15 -22.86 15.03 0.08
N ARG A 16 -22.35 15.34 -1.11
CA ARG A 16 -22.53 16.66 -1.70
C ARG A 16 -23.87 16.68 -2.46
N ASN A 17 -24.89 17.27 -1.88
CA ASN A 17 -26.05 17.74 -2.63
C ASN A 17 -25.95 19.26 -2.74
N ASN A 18 -25.61 19.75 -3.94
CA ASN A 18 -25.88 21.14 -4.32
C ASN A 18 -27.34 21.25 -4.76
N GLN A 19 -28.20 21.82 -3.90
CA GLN A 19 -29.39 22.53 -4.31
C GLN A 19 -29.48 23.82 -3.50
N PHE A 20 -29.46 24.93 -4.22
CA PHE A 20 -29.68 26.26 -3.69
C PHE A 20 -31.14 26.39 -3.23
N SER A 21 -31.36 26.68 -1.97
CA SER A 21 -32.23 27.70 -1.37
C SER A 21 -32.55 27.31 0.09
N ASP A 22 -32.18 28.10 0.97
CA ASP A 22 -32.79 28.62 2.18
C ASP A 22 -31.74 28.91 3.25
N LYS A 23 -31.77 30.11 3.80
CA LYS A 23 -30.85 30.56 4.86
C LYS A 23 -31.22 29.89 6.17
N THR A 24 -30.69 28.70 6.40
CA THR A 24 -30.59 28.08 7.71
C THR A 24 -29.12 27.84 8.00
N GLN A 25 -28.67 28.16 9.21
CA GLN A 25 -27.33 28.11 9.71
C GLN A 25 -26.58 26.86 9.15
N GLU A 26 -25.65 27.09 8.21
CA GLU A 26 -24.64 26.07 7.88
C GLU A 26 -23.92 25.73 9.17
N THR A 27 -24.16 24.53 9.69
CA THR A 27 -23.34 23.94 10.73
C THR A 27 -21.99 23.68 10.07
N VAL A 28 -21.06 24.62 10.20
CA VAL A 28 -19.69 24.45 9.72
C VAL A 28 -19.13 23.23 10.43
N MET A 29 -19.06 22.10 9.72
CA MET A 29 -18.43 20.90 10.24
C MET A 29 -16.97 21.23 10.56
N PRO A 30 -16.49 20.89 11.75
CA PRO A 30 -15.11 21.18 12.12
C PRO A 30 -14.14 20.55 11.11
N HIS A 31 -13.11 21.31 10.69
CA HIS A 31 -12.09 20.86 9.75
C HIS A 31 -10.94 20.07 10.42
N TRP A 32 -11.18 19.53 11.60
CA TRP A 32 -10.21 18.73 12.33
C TRP A 32 -10.65 17.25 12.44
N TYR A 33 -9.71 16.37 12.61
CA TYR A 33 -9.94 14.93 12.79
C TYR A 33 -9.92 14.57 14.27
N GLU A 34 -10.74 13.62 14.68
CA GLU A 34 -10.83 13.15 16.07
C GLU A 34 -9.48 12.58 16.56
N ASP A 35 -8.82 11.80 15.71
CA ASP A 35 -7.44 11.35 15.91
C ASP A 35 -6.71 11.23 14.57
N ASN A 36 -5.40 10.97 14.61
CA ASN A 36 -4.58 10.90 13.42
C ASN A 36 -4.96 9.74 12.46
N SER A 37 -5.61 8.66 12.95
CA SER A 37 -6.05 7.56 12.10
C SER A 37 -7.22 7.93 11.17
N HIS A 38 -7.94 9.00 11.48
CA HIS A 38 -9.03 9.52 10.66
C HIS A 38 -8.54 10.44 9.51
N SER A 39 -7.28 10.89 9.56
CA SER A 39 -6.70 11.74 8.50
C SER A 39 -6.17 10.94 7.28
N ILE A 40 -6.36 9.61 7.28
CA ILE A 40 -5.93 8.71 6.21
C ILE A 40 -6.75 8.92 4.93
N GLY A 41 -6.07 8.81 3.78
CA GLY A 41 -6.70 8.93 2.48
C GLY A 41 -6.69 10.34 1.91
N LYS A 42 -7.53 10.59 0.89
CA LYS A 42 -7.56 11.84 0.12
C LYS A 42 -6.15 12.24 -0.39
N THR A 43 -5.37 11.24 -0.74
CA THR A 43 -4.01 11.45 -1.24
C THR A 43 -4.05 12.08 -2.62
N PRO A 44 -3.10 12.99 -2.95
CA PRO A 44 -3.15 13.71 -4.21
C PRO A 44 -2.87 12.80 -5.41
N LEU A 45 -3.53 13.11 -6.52
CA LEU A 45 -3.22 12.60 -7.85
C LEU A 45 -2.45 13.69 -8.61
N VAL A 46 -1.21 13.40 -9.02
CA VAL A 46 -0.30 14.38 -9.63
C VAL A 46 0.12 13.91 -11.01
N ARG A 47 0.02 14.79 -12.02
CA ARG A 47 0.51 14.50 -13.36
C ARG A 47 2.04 14.48 -13.37
N LEU A 48 2.63 13.43 -13.94
CA LEU A 48 4.05 13.37 -14.23
C LEU A 48 4.32 14.01 -15.60
N ASN A 49 5.36 14.84 -15.70
CA ASN A 49 5.61 15.66 -16.88
C ASN A 49 6.99 15.43 -17.48
N ARG A 50 8.07 15.55 -16.69
CA ARG A 50 9.45 15.50 -17.18
C ARG A 50 9.97 14.08 -17.35
N ILE A 51 9.64 13.19 -16.41
CA ILE A 51 10.01 11.77 -16.46
C ILE A 51 9.28 11.04 -17.60
N THR A 52 8.21 11.64 -18.13
CA THR A 52 7.35 11.12 -19.20
C THR A 52 7.65 11.79 -20.55
N ASP A 53 8.78 12.48 -20.69
CA ASP A 53 9.13 13.13 -21.94
C ASP A 53 9.17 12.14 -23.10
N GLY A 54 8.58 12.54 -24.24
CA GLY A 54 8.47 11.71 -25.44
C GLY A 54 7.38 10.64 -25.43
N VAL A 55 6.47 10.60 -24.42
CA VAL A 55 5.30 9.71 -24.44
C VAL A 55 4.00 10.48 -24.75
N SER A 56 3.04 9.80 -25.36
CA SER A 56 1.76 10.40 -25.78
C SER A 56 0.59 10.07 -24.82
N ALA A 57 0.81 9.22 -23.82
CA ALA A 57 -0.17 8.94 -22.77
C ALA A 57 0.02 9.93 -21.60
N THR A 58 -1.05 10.19 -20.85
CA THR A 58 -0.98 10.96 -19.60
C THR A 58 -0.72 10.00 -18.45
N ILE A 59 0.32 10.25 -17.63
CA ILE A 59 0.62 9.47 -16.42
C ILE A 59 0.30 10.30 -15.19
N LEU A 60 -0.56 9.77 -14.33
CA LEU A 60 -1.02 10.36 -13.07
C LEU A 60 -0.54 9.51 -11.89
N ALA A 61 0.23 10.12 -10.99
CA ALA A 61 0.77 9.47 -9.81
C ALA A 61 -0.13 9.66 -8.59
N LYS A 62 -0.66 8.59 -8.02
CA LYS A 62 -1.39 8.58 -6.75
C LYS A 62 -0.38 8.49 -5.61
N ILE A 63 -0.14 9.61 -4.92
CA ILE A 63 0.96 9.74 -3.95
C ILE A 63 0.52 9.26 -2.57
N GLU A 64 0.57 7.95 -2.33
CA GLU A 64 0.19 7.33 -1.06
C GLU A 64 1.18 7.64 0.10
N GLY A 65 2.36 8.15 -0.22
CA GLY A 65 3.28 8.71 0.76
C GLY A 65 2.74 9.93 1.53
N ARG A 66 1.60 10.50 1.13
CA ARG A 66 0.92 11.62 1.83
C ARG A 66 -0.02 11.16 2.93
N ASN A 67 -0.19 9.87 3.15
CA ASN A 67 -0.89 9.36 4.33
C ASN A 67 -0.13 9.68 5.63
N PRO A 68 -0.79 9.69 6.81
CA PRO A 68 -0.22 10.15 8.09
C PRO A 68 1.07 9.45 8.53
N SER A 69 1.22 8.16 8.24
CA SER A 69 2.47 7.44 8.48
C SER A 69 3.24 7.17 7.18
N TYR A 70 3.05 8.03 6.18
CA TYR A 70 3.81 8.13 4.92
C TYR A 70 3.79 6.88 4.05
N SER A 71 2.68 6.11 4.05
CA SER A 71 2.52 4.99 3.11
C SER A 71 1.07 4.57 2.87
N VAL A 72 0.86 3.85 1.77
CA VAL A 72 -0.40 3.17 1.42
C VAL A 72 -0.90 2.24 2.53
N LYS A 73 -0.02 1.74 3.38
CA LYS A 73 -0.36 0.81 4.45
C LYS A 73 -1.13 1.45 5.61
N CYS A 74 -1.17 2.80 5.69
CA CYS A 74 -2.06 3.49 6.62
C CYS A 74 -3.50 3.04 6.44
N ARG A 75 -3.93 2.89 5.18
CA ARG A 75 -5.30 2.46 4.84
C ARG A 75 -5.60 1.07 5.40
N ILE A 76 -4.77 0.10 5.11
CA ILE A 76 -5.00 -1.28 5.59
C ILE A 76 -4.76 -1.42 7.10
N GLY A 77 -3.83 -0.66 7.68
CA GLY A 77 -3.62 -0.65 9.13
C GLY A 77 -4.88 -0.24 9.89
N ALA A 78 -5.50 0.89 9.50
CA ALA A 78 -6.75 1.34 10.09
C ALA A 78 -7.93 0.38 9.79
N ALA A 79 -8.00 -0.14 8.56
CA ALA A 79 -9.10 -1.02 8.15
C ALA A 79 -9.08 -2.37 8.89
N MET A 80 -7.92 -2.99 9.03
CA MET A 80 -7.80 -4.28 9.75
C MET A 80 -8.07 -4.13 11.24
N ILE A 81 -7.63 -3.01 11.86
CA ILE A 81 -7.95 -2.71 13.26
C ILE A 81 -9.46 -2.44 13.39
N GLY A 82 -10.05 -1.60 12.51
CA GLY A 82 -11.47 -1.32 12.52
C GLY A 82 -12.35 -2.55 12.26
N ASP A 83 -11.90 -3.48 11.41
CA ASP A 83 -12.58 -4.77 11.23
C ASP A 83 -12.55 -5.59 12.53
N ALA A 84 -11.41 -5.68 13.19
CA ALA A 84 -11.29 -6.37 14.46
C ALA A 84 -12.15 -5.74 15.57
N GLU A 85 -12.22 -4.40 15.63
CA GLU A 85 -13.12 -3.65 16.53
C GLU A 85 -14.60 -3.98 16.25
N SER A 86 -15.01 -3.88 14.97
CA SER A 86 -16.41 -4.12 14.56
C SER A 86 -16.89 -5.54 14.82
N ARG A 87 -15.98 -6.50 14.82
CA ARG A 87 -16.24 -7.91 15.12
C ARG A 87 -16.17 -8.22 16.61
N GLY A 88 -15.91 -7.22 17.46
CA GLY A 88 -15.77 -7.40 18.91
C GLY A 88 -14.52 -8.17 19.33
N LEU A 89 -13.52 -8.25 18.46
CA LEU A 89 -12.25 -8.94 18.76
C LEU A 89 -11.31 -8.09 19.61
N LEU A 90 -11.52 -6.77 19.63
CA LEU A 90 -10.75 -5.82 20.44
C LEU A 90 -11.59 -5.29 21.58
N GLY A 91 -10.95 -5.12 22.76
CA GLY A 91 -11.58 -4.64 23.97
C GLY A 91 -10.57 -4.63 25.11
N GLN A 92 -11.03 -4.49 26.35
CA GLN A 92 -10.15 -4.43 27.52
C GLN A 92 -9.27 -5.70 27.61
N GLY A 93 -7.96 -5.52 27.74
CA GLY A 93 -6.97 -6.60 27.88
C GLY A 93 -6.55 -7.25 26.55
N LYS A 94 -7.12 -6.84 25.40
CA LYS A 94 -6.70 -7.35 24.08
C LYS A 94 -5.43 -6.65 23.60
N GLU A 95 -4.63 -7.38 22.83
CA GLU A 95 -3.36 -6.92 22.26
C GLU A 95 -3.25 -7.41 20.81
N LEU A 96 -2.91 -6.51 19.89
CA LEU A 96 -2.66 -6.84 18.48
C LEU A 96 -1.31 -7.51 18.32
N VAL A 97 -1.26 -8.50 17.43
CA VAL A 97 -0.01 -9.15 16.99
C VAL A 97 0.03 -9.17 15.47
N GLU A 98 1.20 -8.82 14.88
CA GLU A 98 1.39 -8.94 13.43
C GLU A 98 2.84 -9.21 13.06
N PRO A 99 3.11 -10.17 12.14
CA PRO A 99 4.44 -10.40 11.61
C PRO A 99 4.72 -9.43 10.49
N THR A 100 5.47 -8.37 10.78
CA THR A 100 5.80 -7.37 9.75
C THR A 100 6.99 -6.52 10.15
N SER A 101 7.83 -6.22 9.18
CA SER A 101 9.01 -5.38 9.32
C SER A 101 8.93 -4.11 8.45
N GLY A 102 7.85 -3.96 7.70
CA GLY A 102 7.70 -2.89 6.71
C GLY A 102 6.67 -1.83 7.09
N ASN A 103 6.14 -1.21 6.06
CA ASN A 103 5.16 -0.13 6.17
C ASN A 103 3.88 -0.54 6.92
N THR A 104 3.49 -1.82 6.87
CA THR A 104 2.33 -2.32 7.63
C THR A 104 2.56 -2.22 9.12
N GLY A 105 3.74 -2.61 9.61
CA GLY A 105 4.08 -2.46 11.04
C GLY A 105 4.01 -1.01 11.51
N ILE A 106 4.51 -0.08 10.69
CA ILE A 106 4.45 1.36 11.00
C ILE A 106 3.00 1.84 11.00
N ALA A 107 2.21 1.41 10.03
CA ALA A 107 0.79 1.78 9.95
C ALA A 107 -0.01 1.24 11.14
N LEU A 108 0.18 -0.02 11.52
CA LEU A 108 -0.43 -0.59 12.70
C LEU A 108 0.00 0.11 13.98
N ALA A 109 1.29 0.42 14.10
CA ALA A 109 1.85 1.07 15.28
C ALA A 109 1.27 2.49 15.47
N PHE A 110 1.16 3.29 14.40
CA PHE A 110 0.59 4.63 14.54
C PHE A 110 -0.92 4.61 14.83
N VAL A 111 -1.68 3.70 14.21
CA VAL A 111 -3.12 3.57 14.50
C VAL A 111 -3.35 3.04 15.91
N ALA A 112 -2.59 2.03 16.33
CA ALA A 112 -2.66 1.49 17.68
C ALA A 112 -2.33 2.53 18.74
N ALA A 113 -1.27 3.34 18.50
CA ALA A 113 -0.92 4.47 19.38
C ALA A 113 -2.04 5.52 19.46
N ALA A 114 -2.64 5.89 18.32
CA ALA A 114 -3.72 6.87 18.27
C ALA A 114 -4.99 6.40 19.02
N ARG A 115 -5.24 5.09 19.04
CA ARG A 115 -6.43 4.47 19.66
C ARG A 115 -6.17 3.84 21.03
N GLY A 116 -4.93 3.91 21.55
CA GLY A 116 -4.57 3.32 22.84
C GLY A 116 -4.60 1.78 22.87
N ILE A 117 -4.37 1.11 21.74
CA ILE A 117 -4.40 -0.34 21.60
C ILE A 117 -2.98 -0.91 21.76
N PRO A 118 -2.74 -1.87 22.66
CA PRO A 118 -1.45 -2.55 22.75
C PRO A 118 -1.11 -3.31 21.46
N LEU A 119 0.17 -3.22 21.02
CA LEU A 119 0.64 -3.86 19.79
C LEU A 119 1.98 -4.55 20.00
N THR A 120 2.06 -5.81 19.61
CA THR A 120 3.31 -6.57 19.47
C THR A 120 3.58 -6.88 18.00
N LEU A 121 4.79 -6.56 17.54
CA LEU A 121 5.26 -6.86 16.17
C LEU A 121 6.40 -7.85 16.21
N THR A 122 6.31 -8.90 15.39
CA THR A 122 7.39 -9.86 15.22
C THR A 122 8.15 -9.57 13.92
N MET A 123 9.47 -9.60 13.96
CA MET A 123 10.32 -9.32 12.80
C MET A 123 11.71 -9.94 12.92
N PRO A 124 12.38 -10.21 11.78
CA PRO A 124 13.77 -10.67 11.81
C PRO A 124 14.71 -9.63 12.44
N GLU A 125 15.70 -10.08 13.19
CA GLU A 125 16.73 -9.22 13.80
C GLU A 125 17.60 -8.48 12.77
N THR A 126 17.56 -8.88 11.50
CA THR A 126 18.22 -8.19 10.38
C THR A 126 17.57 -6.89 9.95
N MET A 127 16.39 -6.56 10.51
CA MET A 127 15.72 -5.30 10.21
C MET A 127 16.51 -4.09 10.73
N SER A 128 16.51 -3.01 9.93
CA SER A 128 17.29 -1.81 10.24
C SER A 128 16.91 -1.18 11.58
N LEU A 129 17.90 -0.57 12.24
CA LEU A 129 17.70 0.09 13.53
C LEU A 129 16.71 1.27 13.42
N GLU A 130 16.69 1.97 12.29
CA GLU A 130 15.79 3.10 12.06
C GLU A 130 14.33 2.63 12.11
N ARG A 131 14.02 1.50 11.49
CA ARG A 131 12.67 0.91 11.53
C ARG A 131 12.27 0.49 12.94
N ARG A 132 13.17 -0.18 13.67
CA ARG A 132 12.90 -0.57 15.06
C ARG A 132 12.67 0.65 15.94
N LYS A 133 13.50 1.70 15.81
CA LYS A 133 13.34 2.96 16.56
C LYS A 133 11.99 3.60 16.31
N LEU A 134 11.54 3.63 15.03
CA LEU A 134 10.26 4.21 14.65
C LEU A 134 9.08 3.45 15.29
N LEU A 135 9.11 2.13 15.29
CA LEU A 135 8.06 1.29 15.88
C LEU A 135 8.01 1.43 17.41
N ILE A 136 9.18 1.46 18.06
CA ILE A 136 9.27 1.69 19.50
C ILE A 136 8.78 3.10 19.88
N ALA A 137 9.06 4.11 19.05
CA ALA A 137 8.59 5.48 19.27
C ALA A 137 7.05 5.59 19.24
N TYR A 138 6.37 4.72 18.46
CA TYR A 138 4.91 4.57 18.51
C TYR A 138 4.40 3.72 19.68
N GLY A 139 5.28 3.16 20.52
CA GLY A 139 4.91 2.34 21.67
C GLY A 139 4.71 0.86 21.37
N ALA A 140 5.01 0.37 20.16
CA ALA A 140 4.91 -1.04 19.83
C ALA A 140 5.99 -1.88 20.57
N LYS A 141 5.60 -3.07 21.04
CA LYS A 141 6.54 -4.09 21.50
C LYS A 141 7.13 -4.83 20.31
N LEU A 142 8.45 -5.04 20.33
CA LEU A 142 9.13 -5.78 19.27
C LEU A 142 9.62 -7.13 19.79
N VAL A 143 9.28 -8.18 19.05
CA VAL A 143 9.82 -9.54 19.25
C VAL A 143 10.69 -9.86 18.04
N LEU A 144 12.02 -9.89 18.27
CA LEU A 144 12.97 -10.18 17.22
C LEU A 144 13.12 -11.72 17.05
N THR A 145 13.18 -12.16 15.80
CA THR A 145 13.39 -13.56 15.44
C THR A 145 14.74 -13.73 14.74
N GLU A 146 15.25 -14.96 14.71
CA GLU A 146 16.52 -15.28 14.06
C GLU A 146 16.54 -14.79 12.61
N GLY A 147 17.58 -14.04 12.26
CA GLY A 147 17.75 -13.46 10.92
C GLY A 147 17.74 -14.49 9.80
N ALA A 148 18.33 -15.66 10.02
CA ALA A 148 18.38 -16.76 9.04
C ALA A 148 17.01 -17.31 8.64
N LYS A 149 15.99 -17.18 9.53
CA LYS A 149 14.61 -17.63 9.26
C LYS A 149 13.79 -16.58 8.51
N GLY A 150 14.30 -15.38 8.34
CA GLY A 150 13.63 -14.29 7.62
C GLY A 150 12.19 -14.06 8.11
N MET A 151 11.30 -13.68 7.18
CA MET A 151 9.88 -13.44 7.48
C MET A 151 9.12 -14.70 7.91
N SER A 152 9.52 -15.88 7.46
CA SER A 152 8.90 -17.13 7.88
C SER A 152 9.03 -17.36 9.39
N GLY A 153 10.20 -17.03 9.96
CA GLY A 153 10.42 -17.06 11.40
C GLY A 153 9.55 -16.04 12.17
N ALA A 154 9.40 -14.86 11.62
CA ALA A 154 8.53 -13.83 12.20
C ALA A 154 7.04 -14.25 12.17
N ILE A 155 6.58 -14.86 11.09
CA ILE A 155 5.21 -15.37 10.96
C ILE A 155 4.95 -16.46 11.99
N ALA A 156 5.83 -17.48 12.06
CA ALA A 156 5.71 -18.57 13.02
C ALA A 156 5.68 -18.04 14.47
N LYS A 157 6.49 -17.02 14.79
CA LYS A 157 6.52 -16.42 16.12
C LYS A 157 5.24 -15.63 16.45
N ALA A 158 4.67 -14.94 15.47
CA ALA A 158 3.38 -14.25 15.66
C ALA A 158 2.24 -15.24 15.90
N GLU A 159 2.22 -16.34 15.14
CA GLU A 159 1.24 -17.43 15.31
C GLU A 159 1.40 -18.12 16.67
N GLU A 160 2.63 -18.37 17.11
CA GLU A 160 2.93 -18.92 18.45
C GLU A 160 2.39 -18.01 19.56
N ILE A 161 2.64 -16.68 19.46
CA ILE A 161 2.15 -15.72 20.45
C ILE A 161 0.62 -15.70 20.44
N ALA A 162 -0.01 -15.64 19.27
CA ALA A 162 -1.47 -15.63 19.16
C ALA A 162 -2.11 -16.91 19.73
N ALA A 163 -1.47 -18.05 19.51
CA ALA A 163 -1.94 -19.35 20.03
C ALA A 163 -1.71 -19.51 21.54
N SER A 164 -0.75 -18.82 22.14
CA SER A 164 -0.43 -18.91 23.57
C SER A 164 -1.54 -18.37 24.47
N ASP A 165 -2.31 -17.40 24.00
CA ASP A 165 -3.45 -16.81 24.69
C ASP A 165 -4.44 -16.21 23.67
N PRO A 166 -5.33 -17.03 23.06
CA PRO A 166 -6.31 -16.57 22.06
C PRO A 166 -7.33 -15.56 22.61
N ASP A 167 -7.53 -15.54 23.91
CA ASP A 167 -8.41 -14.56 24.56
C ASP A 167 -7.76 -13.17 24.65
N ARG A 168 -6.44 -13.09 24.60
CA ARG A 168 -5.68 -11.85 24.66
C ARG A 168 -5.22 -11.36 23.31
N TYR A 169 -4.64 -12.22 22.49
CA TYR A 169 -3.94 -11.80 21.27
C TYR A 169 -4.82 -11.88 20.02
N VAL A 170 -4.77 -10.82 19.21
CA VAL A 170 -5.50 -10.72 17.93
C VAL A 170 -4.50 -10.58 16.79
N LEU A 171 -4.43 -11.61 15.93
CA LEU A 171 -3.57 -11.65 14.75
C LEU A 171 -4.35 -11.12 13.54
N LEU A 172 -3.86 -10.04 12.89
CA LEU A 172 -4.59 -9.33 11.83
C LEU A 172 -4.43 -9.94 10.44
N GLN A 173 -3.27 -10.50 10.11
CA GLN A 173 -2.98 -11.26 8.88
C GLN A 173 -3.19 -10.48 7.57
N GLN A 174 -2.36 -9.46 7.30
CA GLN A 174 -2.49 -8.59 6.14
C GLN A 174 -2.63 -9.30 4.78
N PHE A 175 -2.08 -10.51 4.62
CA PHE A 175 -2.15 -11.30 3.38
C PHE A 175 -3.42 -12.14 3.24
N LYS A 176 -4.23 -12.24 4.30
CA LYS A 176 -5.47 -13.05 4.34
C LYS A 176 -6.70 -12.23 4.70
N ASN A 177 -6.53 -11.09 5.37
CA ASN A 177 -7.62 -10.27 5.90
C ASN A 177 -8.37 -9.54 4.78
N PRO A 178 -9.67 -9.79 4.59
CA PRO A 178 -10.46 -9.18 3.52
C PRO A 178 -10.64 -7.66 3.69
N ALA A 179 -10.45 -7.10 4.89
CA ALA A 179 -10.47 -5.66 5.11
C ALA A 179 -9.39 -4.93 4.31
N ASN A 180 -8.29 -5.62 3.94
CA ASN A 180 -7.22 -5.08 3.13
C ASN A 180 -7.71 -4.66 1.72
N PRO A 181 -8.18 -5.54 0.83
CA PRO A 181 -8.72 -5.08 -0.46
C PRO A 181 -9.99 -4.24 -0.30
N ALA A 182 -10.82 -4.50 0.70
CA ALA A 182 -12.06 -3.76 0.92
C ALA A 182 -11.84 -2.25 1.15
N ILE A 183 -10.82 -1.85 1.92
CA ILE A 183 -10.55 -0.42 2.14
C ILE A 183 -10.09 0.29 0.86
N HIS A 184 -9.40 -0.41 -0.04
CA HIS A 184 -9.01 0.16 -1.32
C HIS A 184 -10.19 0.28 -2.29
N GLU A 185 -11.14 -0.65 -2.23
CA GLU A 185 -12.41 -0.58 -2.94
C GLU A 185 -13.27 0.59 -2.45
N GLN A 186 -13.28 0.82 -1.12
CA GLN A 186 -14.10 1.86 -0.48
C GLN A 186 -13.48 3.25 -0.52
N THR A 187 -12.17 3.37 -0.68
CA THR A 187 -11.47 4.67 -0.57
C THR A 187 -10.56 4.95 -1.77
N THR A 188 -9.51 4.19 -2.00
CA THR A 188 -8.51 4.46 -3.04
C THR A 188 -9.13 4.44 -4.44
N GLY A 189 -10.01 3.46 -4.72
CA GLY A 189 -10.75 3.37 -5.97
C GLY A 189 -11.64 4.59 -6.21
N PRO A 190 -12.55 4.94 -5.30
CA PRO A 190 -13.35 6.17 -5.38
C PRO A 190 -12.54 7.45 -5.50
N GLU A 191 -11.42 7.58 -4.76
CA GLU A 191 -10.54 8.75 -4.88
C GLU A 191 -9.99 8.88 -6.32
N ILE A 192 -9.42 7.80 -6.87
CA ILE A 192 -8.90 7.79 -8.24
C ILE A 192 -10.00 8.09 -9.26
N TRP A 193 -11.15 7.47 -9.11
CA TRP A 193 -12.30 7.70 -9.98
C TRP A 193 -12.74 9.15 -10.01
N ASN A 194 -12.91 9.76 -8.83
CA ASN A 194 -13.34 11.14 -8.70
C ASN A 194 -12.27 12.13 -9.16
N ASP A 195 -11.00 11.89 -8.84
CA ASP A 195 -9.87 12.74 -9.21
C ASP A 195 -9.60 12.74 -10.73
N THR A 196 -10.10 11.71 -11.45
CA THR A 196 -9.99 11.59 -12.91
C THR A 196 -11.30 11.85 -13.66
N ASP A 197 -12.39 12.17 -12.96
CA ASP A 197 -13.76 12.20 -13.53
C ASP A 197 -14.09 10.91 -14.31
N GLY A 198 -13.56 9.77 -13.82
CA GLY A 198 -13.68 8.47 -14.46
C GLY A 198 -12.81 8.28 -15.71
N ALA A 199 -11.95 9.22 -16.07
CA ALA A 199 -11.13 9.17 -17.29
C ALA A 199 -9.82 8.37 -17.08
N ILE A 200 -9.90 7.21 -16.42
CA ILE A 200 -8.79 6.28 -16.26
C ILE A 200 -8.91 5.12 -17.25
N ASP A 201 -7.84 4.79 -17.99
CA ASP A 201 -7.78 3.66 -18.93
C ASP A 201 -6.91 2.51 -18.41
N ILE A 202 -5.82 2.85 -17.72
CA ILE A 202 -4.84 1.87 -17.23
C ILE A 202 -4.51 2.17 -15.77
N PHE A 203 -4.52 1.12 -14.94
CA PHE A 203 -4.15 1.20 -13.53
C PHE A 203 -2.91 0.36 -13.25
N VAL A 204 -1.84 0.99 -12.74
CA VAL A 204 -0.54 0.34 -12.46
C VAL A 204 -0.28 0.32 -10.96
N SER A 205 -0.03 -0.86 -10.40
CA SER A 205 0.28 -1.02 -8.98
C SER A 205 1.28 -2.14 -8.74
N GLY A 206 2.30 -1.86 -7.91
CA GLY A 206 3.18 -2.89 -7.39
C GLY A 206 2.42 -3.85 -6.47
N ILE A 207 2.68 -5.15 -6.60
CA ILE A 207 1.98 -6.19 -5.84
C ILE A 207 2.83 -6.66 -4.66
N GLY A 208 2.45 -6.22 -3.45
CA GLY A 208 2.92 -6.77 -2.18
C GLY A 208 1.89 -7.75 -1.62
N THR A 209 0.85 -7.25 -0.94
CA THR A 209 -0.30 -8.05 -0.51
C THR A 209 -1.33 -8.26 -1.63
N GLY A 210 -1.33 -7.39 -2.64
CA GLY A 210 -2.35 -7.39 -3.70
C GLY A 210 -3.64 -6.64 -3.36
N GLY A 211 -3.80 -6.16 -2.12
CA GLY A 211 -5.04 -5.48 -1.71
C GLY A 211 -5.34 -4.23 -2.51
N THR A 212 -4.32 -3.42 -2.82
CA THR A 212 -4.51 -2.17 -3.58
C THR A 212 -5.03 -2.44 -4.99
N ILE A 213 -4.37 -3.32 -5.73
CA ILE A 213 -4.78 -3.62 -7.12
C ILE A 213 -6.14 -4.31 -7.14
N SER A 214 -6.40 -5.25 -6.23
CA SER A 214 -7.69 -5.94 -6.16
C SER A 214 -8.84 -4.99 -5.82
N GLY A 215 -8.68 -4.15 -4.79
CA GLY A 215 -9.74 -3.23 -4.37
C GLY A 215 -10.03 -2.13 -5.39
N VAL A 216 -9.00 -1.47 -5.92
CA VAL A 216 -9.18 -0.42 -6.93
C VAL A 216 -9.77 -0.99 -8.22
N SER A 217 -9.23 -2.12 -8.70
CA SER A 217 -9.74 -2.74 -9.94
C SER A 217 -11.17 -3.22 -9.78
N ARG A 218 -11.54 -3.78 -8.63
CA ARG A 218 -12.92 -4.18 -8.33
C ARG A 218 -13.85 -2.99 -8.36
N TYR A 219 -13.49 -1.89 -7.71
CA TYR A 219 -14.32 -0.68 -7.72
C TYR A 219 -14.53 -0.15 -9.13
N ILE A 220 -13.47 0.00 -9.94
CA ILE A 220 -13.58 0.60 -11.26
C ILE A 220 -14.27 -0.36 -12.25
N LYS A 221 -13.87 -1.64 -12.29
CA LYS A 221 -14.40 -2.61 -13.25
C LYS A 221 -15.81 -3.09 -12.90
N GLN A 222 -16.09 -3.34 -11.62
CA GLN A 222 -17.34 -3.97 -11.19
C GLN A 222 -18.35 -2.95 -10.66
N THR A 223 -17.93 -1.98 -9.83
CA THR A 223 -18.85 -0.99 -9.24
C THR A 223 -19.16 0.13 -10.24
N GLN A 224 -18.17 0.63 -10.96
CA GLN A 224 -18.37 1.68 -11.97
C GLN A 224 -18.65 1.13 -13.37
N GLY A 225 -18.47 -0.16 -13.59
CA GLY A 225 -18.72 -0.82 -14.88
C GLY A 225 -17.77 -0.39 -16.00
N LYS A 226 -16.63 0.25 -15.67
CA LYS A 226 -15.68 0.71 -16.68
C LYS A 226 -14.57 -0.32 -16.91
N PRO A 227 -14.38 -0.83 -18.13
CA PRO A 227 -13.26 -1.69 -18.46
C PRO A 227 -11.96 -0.85 -18.44
N ILE A 228 -11.03 -1.23 -17.60
CA ILE A 228 -9.67 -0.69 -17.54
C ILE A 228 -8.66 -1.84 -17.64
N ILE A 229 -7.43 -1.52 -18.05
CA ILE A 229 -6.31 -2.47 -17.99
C ILE A 229 -5.64 -2.32 -16.62
N SER A 230 -5.73 -3.36 -15.79
CA SER A 230 -5.06 -3.41 -14.47
C SER A 230 -3.74 -4.15 -14.59
N VAL A 231 -2.63 -3.44 -14.33
CA VAL A 231 -1.27 -3.94 -14.50
C VAL A 231 -0.60 -4.11 -13.14
N GLY A 232 -0.30 -5.35 -12.80
CA GLY A 232 0.46 -5.71 -11.62
C GLY A 232 1.97 -5.64 -11.89
N VAL A 233 2.73 -5.06 -10.95
CA VAL A 233 4.20 -4.99 -11.05
C VAL A 233 4.83 -5.91 -10.01
N GLU A 234 5.76 -6.76 -10.46
CA GLU A 234 6.54 -7.66 -9.63
C GLU A 234 8.05 -7.54 -9.90
N PRO A 235 8.93 -7.92 -8.93
CA PRO A 235 10.36 -7.96 -9.16
C PRO A 235 10.75 -9.06 -10.16
N ALA A 236 11.57 -8.75 -11.15
CA ALA A 236 12.07 -9.74 -12.12
C ALA A 236 12.89 -10.88 -11.45
N ALA A 237 13.54 -10.60 -10.31
CA ALA A 237 14.26 -11.61 -9.52
C ALA A 237 13.34 -12.54 -8.71
N SER A 238 12.04 -12.22 -8.59
CA SER A 238 11.05 -13.02 -7.84
C SER A 238 9.69 -13.00 -8.57
N PRO A 239 9.61 -13.55 -9.82
CA PRO A 239 8.46 -13.37 -10.70
C PRO A 239 7.36 -14.40 -10.42
N VAL A 240 6.97 -14.54 -9.16
CA VAL A 240 6.04 -15.59 -8.70
C VAL A 240 4.63 -15.44 -9.26
N LEU A 241 4.19 -14.23 -9.58
CA LEU A 241 2.86 -13.99 -10.16
C LEU A 241 2.83 -14.40 -11.63
N SER A 242 3.86 -14.05 -12.40
CA SER A 242 4.02 -14.50 -13.80
C SER A 242 4.13 -16.02 -13.87
N GLN A 243 4.93 -16.64 -13.00
CA GLN A 243 5.07 -18.10 -12.93
C GLN A 243 3.74 -18.78 -12.59
N TYR A 244 3.02 -18.25 -11.60
CA TYR A 244 1.69 -18.77 -11.25
C TYR A 244 0.72 -18.72 -12.44
N ARG A 245 0.69 -17.59 -13.16
CA ARG A 245 -0.16 -17.41 -14.34
C ARG A 245 0.20 -18.36 -15.49
N ALA A 246 1.49 -18.67 -15.63
CA ALA A 246 1.99 -19.64 -16.60
C ALA A 246 1.82 -21.10 -16.17
N GLY A 247 1.35 -21.37 -14.95
CA GLY A 247 1.26 -22.73 -14.40
C GLY A 247 2.63 -23.35 -14.06
N GLU A 248 3.64 -22.51 -13.85
CA GLU A 248 5.00 -22.92 -13.51
C GLU A 248 5.22 -23.03 -11.99
N PRO A 249 6.19 -23.83 -11.55
CA PRO A 249 6.61 -23.87 -10.14
C PRO A 249 7.09 -22.49 -9.67
N LEU A 250 6.63 -22.03 -8.51
CA LEU A 250 7.06 -20.76 -7.93
C LEU A 250 8.52 -20.81 -7.49
N LYS A 251 9.32 -19.88 -7.94
CA LYS A 251 10.73 -19.70 -7.61
C LYS A 251 10.97 -18.27 -7.10
N PRO A 252 10.65 -17.99 -5.83
CA PRO A 252 10.95 -16.69 -5.24
C PRO A 252 12.45 -16.48 -5.13
N GLY A 253 12.91 -15.25 -5.35
CA GLY A 253 14.31 -14.87 -5.25
C GLY A 253 14.51 -13.56 -4.48
N PRO A 254 15.74 -13.30 -3.98
CA PRO A 254 16.05 -12.05 -3.29
C PRO A 254 16.04 -10.86 -4.24
N HIS A 255 15.48 -9.75 -3.80
CA HIS A 255 15.45 -8.49 -4.55
C HIS A 255 15.52 -7.28 -3.62
N LYS A 256 15.78 -6.08 -4.19
CA LYS A 256 15.93 -4.81 -3.46
C LYS A 256 14.66 -3.96 -3.47
N ILE A 257 13.61 -4.35 -4.18
CA ILE A 257 12.37 -3.57 -4.33
C ILE A 257 11.47 -3.83 -3.13
N GLN A 258 11.70 -3.10 -2.05
CA GLN A 258 10.95 -3.29 -0.80
C GLN A 258 9.46 -2.92 -0.96
N GLY A 259 8.58 -3.71 -0.35
CA GLY A 259 7.13 -3.48 -0.33
C GLY A 259 6.32 -4.24 -1.38
N ILE A 260 6.98 -4.84 -2.38
CA ILE A 260 6.36 -5.74 -3.37
C ILE A 260 7.12 -7.07 -3.42
N GLY A 261 6.59 -8.05 -4.15
CA GLY A 261 7.26 -9.34 -4.33
C GLY A 261 7.29 -10.19 -3.05
N ALA A 262 6.13 -10.58 -2.54
CA ALA A 262 6.01 -11.35 -1.28
C ALA A 262 6.65 -12.76 -1.34
N GLY A 263 6.96 -13.26 -2.53
CA GLY A 263 7.53 -14.59 -2.74
C GLY A 263 6.48 -15.72 -2.76
N PHE A 264 5.22 -15.39 -2.65
CA PHE A 264 4.07 -16.31 -2.73
C PHE A 264 2.84 -15.55 -3.26
N ILE A 265 1.76 -16.28 -3.55
CA ILE A 265 0.48 -15.69 -3.99
C ILE A 265 -0.35 -15.31 -2.75
N PRO A 266 -0.58 -14.02 -2.47
CA PRO A 266 -1.39 -13.60 -1.33
C PRO A 266 -2.86 -14.00 -1.48
N ALA A 267 -3.50 -14.44 -0.40
CA ALA A 267 -4.90 -14.86 -0.43
C ALA A 267 -5.89 -13.70 -0.72
N VAL A 268 -5.50 -12.45 -0.42
CA VAL A 268 -6.32 -11.26 -0.71
C VAL A 268 -6.12 -10.69 -2.12
N LEU A 269 -5.21 -11.26 -2.89
CA LEU A 269 -4.99 -10.89 -4.29
C LEU A 269 -6.02 -11.58 -5.19
N ASP A 270 -6.82 -10.80 -5.87
CA ASP A 270 -7.75 -11.29 -6.89
C ASP A 270 -7.10 -11.17 -8.27
N LEU A 271 -6.45 -12.26 -8.72
CA LEU A 271 -5.78 -12.31 -10.01
C LEU A 271 -6.73 -12.23 -11.22
N SER A 272 -8.02 -12.48 -11.04
CA SER A 272 -9.01 -12.35 -12.11
C SER A 272 -9.23 -10.88 -12.52
N LEU A 273 -8.89 -9.95 -11.65
CA LEU A 273 -8.97 -8.51 -11.88
C LEU A 273 -7.67 -7.91 -12.47
N VAL A 274 -6.58 -8.69 -12.53
CA VAL A 274 -5.27 -8.26 -13.05
C VAL A 274 -5.14 -8.72 -14.50
N ASP A 275 -5.07 -7.79 -15.43
CA ASP A 275 -4.99 -8.11 -16.87
C ASP A 275 -3.57 -8.45 -17.29
N GLU A 276 -2.58 -7.64 -16.86
CA GLU A 276 -1.17 -7.82 -17.20
C GLU A 276 -0.31 -7.88 -15.93
N ILE A 277 0.82 -8.59 -16.03
CA ILE A 277 1.87 -8.62 -15.01
C ILE A 277 3.17 -8.20 -15.68
N GLU A 278 3.78 -7.13 -15.18
CA GLU A 278 5.02 -6.56 -15.67
C GLU A 278 6.15 -6.74 -14.66
N GLN A 279 7.33 -7.10 -15.16
CA GLN A 279 8.50 -7.32 -14.33
C GLN A 279 9.45 -6.12 -14.40
N VAL A 280 10.11 -5.83 -13.25
CA VAL A 280 11.10 -4.75 -13.14
C VAL A 280 12.31 -5.28 -12.36
N ASN A 281 13.52 -4.95 -12.84
CA ASN A 281 14.74 -5.26 -12.12
C ASN A 281 15.07 -4.20 -11.05
N ASN A 282 16.05 -4.49 -10.18
CA ASN A 282 16.40 -3.61 -9.07
C ASN A 282 16.95 -2.25 -9.54
N GLU A 283 17.77 -2.27 -10.57
CA GLU A 283 18.48 -1.11 -11.11
C GLU A 283 17.49 -0.12 -11.74
N GLU A 284 16.57 -0.63 -12.55
CA GLU A 284 15.51 0.15 -13.17
C GLU A 284 14.59 0.78 -12.11
N ALA A 285 14.19 0.01 -11.09
CA ALA A 285 13.35 0.51 -10.00
C ALA A 285 14.04 1.64 -9.21
N ILE A 286 15.33 1.50 -8.92
CA ILE A 286 16.12 2.52 -8.21
C ILE A 286 16.32 3.76 -9.08
N ASP A 287 16.63 3.60 -10.37
CA ASP A 287 16.82 4.73 -11.30
C ASP A 287 15.53 5.56 -11.41
N TYR A 288 14.38 4.92 -11.66
CA TYR A 288 13.12 5.65 -11.75
C TYR A 288 12.68 6.30 -10.43
N ALA A 289 12.99 5.72 -9.28
CA ALA A 289 12.75 6.36 -7.99
C ALA A 289 13.62 7.64 -7.80
N ARG A 290 14.88 7.60 -8.24
CA ARG A 290 15.77 8.76 -8.25
C ARG A 290 15.32 9.84 -9.25
N ARG A 291 14.88 9.42 -10.42
CA ARG A 291 14.33 10.31 -11.46
C ARG A 291 13.05 10.99 -11.00
N LEU A 292 12.12 10.28 -10.31
CA LEU A 292 10.95 10.90 -9.69
C LEU A 292 11.32 12.07 -8.78
N ALA A 293 12.36 11.90 -7.94
CA ALA A 293 12.83 12.98 -7.07
C ALA A 293 13.43 14.15 -7.87
N ARG A 294 14.30 13.88 -8.86
CA ARG A 294 15.04 14.91 -9.60
C ARG A 294 14.22 15.61 -10.68
N GLU A 295 13.32 14.85 -11.33
CA GLU A 295 12.57 15.33 -12.48
C GLU A 295 11.17 15.83 -12.09
N GLU A 296 10.53 15.22 -11.08
CA GLU A 296 9.15 15.56 -10.67
C GLU A 296 9.04 16.18 -9.27
N GLY A 297 10.16 16.22 -8.50
CA GLY A 297 10.13 16.70 -7.12
C GLY A 297 9.38 15.74 -6.17
N ILE A 298 9.22 14.48 -6.54
CA ILE A 298 8.50 13.47 -5.77
C ILE A 298 9.49 12.48 -5.17
N LEU A 299 9.85 12.66 -3.89
CA LEU A 299 10.71 11.74 -3.16
C LEU A 299 9.91 10.54 -2.70
N SER A 300 10.12 9.40 -3.34
CA SER A 300 9.34 8.16 -3.11
C SER A 300 10.24 6.93 -2.99
N GLY A 301 9.68 5.81 -2.52
CA GLY A 301 10.41 4.56 -2.33
C GLY A 301 10.72 3.82 -3.63
N ILE A 302 11.54 2.75 -3.52
CA ILE A 302 12.01 1.95 -4.67
C ILE A 302 10.84 1.31 -5.42
N SER A 303 9.79 0.85 -4.72
CA SER A 303 8.60 0.28 -5.37
C SER A 303 7.78 1.30 -6.16
N SER A 304 7.85 2.59 -5.80
CA SER A 304 7.30 3.67 -6.61
C SER A 304 8.04 3.80 -7.94
N GLY A 305 9.39 3.74 -7.89
CA GLY A 305 10.21 3.71 -9.10
C GLY A 305 9.89 2.53 -10.00
N ALA A 306 9.71 1.33 -9.42
CA ALA A 306 9.30 0.14 -10.16
C ALA A 306 7.95 0.34 -10.89
N ALA A 307 6.95 0.88 -10.19
CA ALA A 307 5.63 1.13 -10.78
C ALA A 307 5.68 2.20 -11.88
N VAL A 308 6.46 3.28 -11.69
CA VAL A 308 6.61 4.34 -12.71
C VAL A 308 7.40 3.84 -13.93
N ALA A 309 8.43 3.01 -13.75
CA ALA A 309 9.15 2.40 -14.87
C ALA A 309 8.18 1.64 -15.80
N VAL A 310 7.28 0.85 -15.21
CA VAL A 310 6.23 0.15 -15.95
C VAL A 310 5.25 1.13 -16.59
N ALA A 311 4.76 2.13 -15.86
CA ALA A 311 3.82 3.12 -16.40
C ALA A 311 4.40 3.85 -17.63
N VAL A 312 5.69 4.24 -17.58
CA VAL A 312 6.39 4.86 -18.71
C VAL A 312 6.56 3.88 -19.87
N ARG A 313 6.86 2.61 -19.60
CA ARG A 313 6.96 1.54 -20.61
C ARG A 313 5.62 1.34 -21.33
N LEU A 314 4.53 1.28 -20.57
CA LEU A 314 3.17 1.18 -21.11
C LEU A 314 2.80 2.41 -21.94
N ALA A 315 3.16 3.61 -21.48
CA ALA A 315 2.86 4.87 -22.16
C ALA A 315 3.55 5.01 -23.54
N LYS A 316 4.61 4.23 -23.78
CA LYS A 316 5.32 4.17 -25.09
C LYS A 316 4.67 3.20 -26.08
N ARG A 317 3.74 2.36 -25.65
CA ARG A 317 3.05 1.41 -26.55
C ARG A 317 2.13 2.18 -27.50
N PRO A 318 2.14 1.91 -28.81
CA PRO A 318 1.30 2.63 -29.77
C PRO A 318 -0.20 2.58 -29.46
N GLU A 319 -0.68 1.46 -28.93
CA GLU A 319 -2.07 1.25 -28.53
C GLU A 319 -2.51 2.08 -27.33
N HIS A 320 -1.56 2.68 -26.63
CA HIS A 320 -1.81 3.53 -25.44
C HIS A 320 -1.72 5.03 -25.73
N VAL A 321 -1.58 5.45 -26.97
CA VAL A 321 -1.60 6.87 -27.35
C VAL A 321 -2.91 7.52 -26.88
N GLY A 322 -2.79 8.66 -26.18
CA GLY A 322 -3.92 9.40 -25.65
C GLY A 322 -4.58 8.79 -24.41
N LYS A 323 -4.10 7.63 -23.92
CA LYS A 323 -4.62 6.97 -22.72
C LYS A 323 -4.21 7.65 -21.44
N SER A 324 -5.04 7.48 -20.41
CA SER A 324 -4.79 7.94 -19.04
C SER A 324 -4.34 6.77 -18.17
N ILE A 325 -3.12 6.84 -17.64
CA ILE A 325 -2.49 5.82 -16.80
C ILE A 325 -2.39 6.35 -15.37
N VAL A 326 -3.01 5.66 -14.42
CA VAL A 326 -2.84 5.96 -12.99
C VAL A 326 -1.86 4.97 -12.38
N VAL A 327 -0.82 5.48 -11.71
CA VAL A 327 0.20 4.67 -11.04
C VAL A 327 0.25 4.97 -9.55
N ILE A 328 0.34 3.92 -8.72
CA ILE A 328 0.46 4.05 -7.26
C ILE A 328 1.92 4.28 -6.87
N LEU A 329 2.17 5.35 -6.08
CA LEU A 329 3.42 5.59 -5.38
C LEU A 329 3.24 5.25 -3.90
N PRO A 330 3.66 4.03 -3.45
CA PRO A 330 3.22 3.48 -2.17
C PRO A 330 3.70 4.21 -0.93
N ASP A 331 4.88 4.84 -0.95
CA ASP A 331 5.48 5.44 0.24
C ASP A 331 6.49 6.57 -0.06
N SER A 332 7.03 7.18 1.02
CA SER A 332 8.05 8.24 0.96
C SER A 332 9.47 7.66 0.88
N GLY A 333 10.35 8.35 0.15
CA GLY A 333 11.75 7.98 -0.02
C GLY A 333 12.61 8.16 1.24
N GLU A 334 12.21 8.98 2.20
CA GLU A 334 12.96 9.21 3.44
C GLU A 334 13.18 7.92 4.26
N ARG A 335 12.32 6.91 4.08
CA ARG A 335 12.46 5.59 4.71
C ARG A 335 13.64 4.77 4.18
N TYR A 336 14.27 5.22 3.11
CA TYR A 336 15.28 4.48 2.36
C TYR A 336 16.65 5.12 2.41
N LEU A 337 16.89 6.13 3.29
CA LEU A 337 18.15 6.88 3.38
C LEU A 337 19.38 5.99 3.56
N SER A 338 19.26 4.88 4.31
CA SER A 338 20.32 3.88 4.49
C SER A 338 20.27 2.71 3.48
N SER A 339 19.50 2.83 2.40
CA SER A 339 19.29 1.77 1.41
C SER A 339 20.02 2.06 0.09
N PRO A 340 20.04 1.10 -0.86
CA PRO A 340 20.58 1.30 -2.19
C PRO A 340 20.00 2.49 -2.97
N LEU A 341 18.82 2.98 -2.61
CA LEU A 341 18.22 4.16 -3.25
C LEU A 341 19.13 5.39 -3.16
N PHE A 342 19.84 5.55 -2.04
CA PHE A 342 20.70 6.72 -1.78
C PHE A 342 22.20 6.39 -1.85
N GLN A 343 22.58 5.16 -2.23
CA GLN A 343 23.98 4.81 -2.45
C GLN A 343 24.58 5.61 -3.62
N GLY A 344 25.83 6.09 -3.44
CA GLY A 344 26.57 6.82 -4.46
C GLY A 344 26.13 8.29 -4.64
N ILE A 345 25.30 8.83 -3.75
CA ILE A 345 24.98 10.27 -3.72
C ILE A 345 26.17 11.08 -3.17
N PHE A 346 26.92 10.47 -2.25
CA PHE A 346 28.16 11.03 -1.72
C PHE A 346 29.33 10.08 -1.99
N ASP A 347 30.50 10.67 -2.25
CA ASP A 347 31.75 9.94 -2.30
C ASP A 347 32.27 9.58 -0.89
N ALA A 348 33.42 8.89 -0.81
CA ALA A 348 34.03 8.51 0.46
C ALA A 348 34.47 9.69 1.32
N SER A 349 34.58 10.90 0.76
CA SER A 349 34.93 12.16 1.45
C SER A 349 33.70 12.92 1.94
N GLY A 350 32.48 12.45 1.64
CA GLY A 350 31.23 13.13 1.96
C GLY A 350 30.86 14.27 1.00
N LYS A 351 31.51 14.37 -0.16
CA LYS A 351 31.11 15.29 -1.23
C LYS A 351 30.05 14.65 -2.10
N ALA A 352 29.17 15.46 -2.66
CA ALA A 352 28.20 15.00 -3.65
C ALA A 352 28.92 14.37 -4.85
N ALA A 353 28.50 13.15 -5.25
CA ALA A 353 29.10 12.39 -6.34
C ALA A 353 28.70 12.96 -7.72
#